data_adc3989bd3a69f7ee3a5efc67043eaaa
#
_entry.id   adc3989bd3a69f7ee3a5efc67043eaaa
#
_cell.length_a   1.000
_cell.length_b   1.000
_cell.length_c   1.000
_cell.angle_alpha   90.00
_cell.angle_beta   90.00
_cell.angle_gamma   90.00
#
_symmetry.space_group_name_H-M   'P 1'
#
loop_
_entity.id
_entity.type
_entity.pdbx_description
1 polymer ?
#
loop_
_entity_poly.entity_id
_entity_poly.type
_entity_poly.pdbx_seq_one_letter_code
_entity_poly.pdbx_strand_id
1 'polypeptide(L)'
;MRLFNENKKRIDGDFEYIYFFKDAFDSKLIGRPYLINTDGFNAEEVKEVKDFIKKNGEEFYTVDDDGLDKTSGYYYSKDGLDFEPLDKMMADSGHTQMYYKEGGQWKQL
;
A
#
# COMPACT_ATOMS: atom_id res chain seq x y z
N MET A 1 13.96 -1.67 13.47
CA MET A 1 14.07 -2.17 12.08
C MET A 1 14.61 -1.07 11.18
N ARG A 2 15.54 -1.42 10.33
CA ARG A 2 16.07 -0.48 9.34
C ARG A 2 15.32 -0.66 8.03
N LEU A 3 14.69 0.41 7.57
CA LEU A 3 13.91 0.39 6.34
C LEU A 3 14.66 0.97 5.16
N PHE A 4 15.94 1.16 5.30
CA PHE A 4 16.75 1.68 4.22
C PHE A 4 18.18 1.29 4.45
N ASN A 5 18.99 1.35 3.42
CA ASN A 5 20.42 1.22 3.58
C ASN A 5 21.06 2.60 3.50
N GLU A 6 22.37 2.63 3.69
CA GLU A 6 23.12 3.88 3.81
C GLU A 6 23.04 4.81 2.62
N ASN A 7 22.70 4.27 1.44
CA ASN A 7 22.62 5.05 0.21
C ASN A 7 21.20 5.30 -0.25
N LYS A 8 20.21 4.93 0.58
CA LYS A 8 18.80 5.06 0.21
C LYS A 8 18.07 5.90 1.22
N LYS A 9 16.99 6.52 0.77
CA LYS A 9 16.17 7.34 1.65
C LYS A 9 15.39 6.48 2.63
N ARG A 10 15.11 7.04 3.78
CA ARG A 10 14.26 6.41 4.77
C ARG A 10 12.84 6.39 4.27
N ILE A 11 12.27 5.21 4.22
CA ILE A 11 10.90 5.05 3.73
C ILE A 11 9.91 5.63 4.73
N ASP A 12 10.12 5.36 6.01
CA ASP A 12 9.23 5.82 7.06
C ASP A 12 9.23 7.35 7.24
N GLY A 13 10.20 8.07 6.69
CA GLY A 13 10.32 9.50 6.85
C GLY A 13 10.07 10.33 5.60
N ASP A 14 10.17 9.71 4.43
CA ASP A 14 10.26 10.45 3.18
C ASP A 14 9.01 10.40 2.32
N PHE A 15 8.01 9.62 2.69
CA PHE A 15 6.82 9.43 1.85
C PHE A 15 5.57 9.89 2.57
N GLU A 16 4.68 10.53 1.81
CA GLU A 16 3.35 10.85 2.31
C GLU A 16 2.56 9.58 2.57
N TYR A 17 2.69 8.61 1.68
CA TYR A 17 2.08 7.29 1.84
C TYR A 17 2.90 6.26 1.09
N ILE A 18 2.70 4.99 1.48
CA ILE A 18 3.25 3.84 0.78
C ILE A 18 2.28 2.68 0.96
N TYR A 19 2.04 1.93 -0.11
CA TYR A 19 1.15 0.78 -0.05
C TYR A 19 1.52 -0.26 -1.10
N PHE A 20 0.94 -1.45 -0.96
CA PHE A 20 1.05 -2.48 -1.98
C PHE A 20 -0.22 -3.34 -1.97
N PHE A 21 -0.52 -3.95 -3.11
CA PHE A 21 -1.63 -4.89 -3.25
C PHE A 21 -1.08 -6.30 -3.11
N LYS A 22 -1.47 -7.00 -2.04
CA LYS A 22 -0.94 -8.35 -1.77
C LYS A 22 -1.44 -9.38 -2.77
N ASP A 23 -2.59 -9.14 -3.39
CA ASP A 23 -3.21 -10.05 -4.35
C ASP A 23 -2.87 -9.72 -5.79
N ALA A 24 -2.17 -8.64 -6.05
CA ALA A 24 -1.87 -8.23 -7.40
C ALA A 24 -0.77 -9.10 -7.98
N PHE A 25 -0.89 -9.39 -9.26
CA PHE A 25 0.13 -10.14 -9.99
C PHE A 25 1.49 -9.47 -9.86
N ASP A 26 1.50 -8.14 -9.87
CA ASP A 26 2.72 -7.35 -9.72
C ASP A 26 2.60 -6.51 -8.46
N SER A 27 3.01 -7.08 -7.35
CA SER A 27 2.87 -6.43 -6.04
C SER A 27 3.94 -5.38 -5.79
N LYS A 28 4.00 -4.38 -6.65
CA LYS A 28 4.93 -3.27 -6.50
C LYS A 28 4.58 -2.40 -5.31
N LEU A 29 5.62 -1.85 -4.71
CA LEU A 29 5.43 -0.80 -3.73
C LEU A 29 5.09 0.50 -4.43
N ILE A 30 4.10 1.21 -3.92
CA ILE A 30 3.66 2.48 -4.46
C ILE A 30 3.73 3.52 -3.35
N GLY A 31 4.37 4.63 -3.62
CA GLY A 31 4.53 5.65 -2.60
C GLY A 31 4.62 7.05 -3.20
N ARG A 32 4.29 8.02 -2.39
CA ARG A 32 4.40 9.43 -2.73
C ARG A 32 5.41 10.12 -1.79
N PRO A 33 6.17 11.11 -2.24
CA PRO A 33 6.01 11.86 -3.49
C PRO A 33 6.48 11.15 -4.74
N TYR A 34 7.23 10.06 -4.60
CA TYR A 34 7.74 9.34 -5.76
C TYR A 34 7.34 7.89 -5.68
N LEU A 35 7.03 7.32 -6.82
CA LEU A 35 6.86 5.88 -6.88
C LEU A 35 8.16 5.23 -6.44
N ILE A 36 8.05 4.23 -5.59
CA ILE A 36 9.21 3.48 -5.16
C ILE A 36 9.63 2.58 -6.30
N ASN A 37 10.85 2.80 -6.77
CA ASN A 37 11.43 1.95 -7.79
C ASN A 37 12.04 0.72 -7.10
N THR A 38 11.32 -0.38 -7.15
CA THR A 38 11.77 -1.62 -6.53
C THR A 38 13.02 -2.20 -7.18
N ASP A 39 13.37 -1.73 -8.37
CA ASP A 39 14.61 -2.14 -9.02
C ASP A 39 15.85 -1.67 -8.24
N GLY A 40 15.71 -0.64 -7.43
CA GLY A 40 16.77 -0.18 -6.56
C GLY A 40 16.90 -0.94 -5.26
N PHE A 41 16.02 -1.90 -5.00
CA PHE A 41 15.98 -2.67 -3.77
C PHE A 41 16.28 -4.13 -4.06
N ASN A 42 17.01 -4.78 -3.16
CA ASN A 42 17.13 -6.24 -3.25
C ASN A 42 15.89 -6.90 -2.62
N ALA A 43 15.78 -8.23 -2.73
CA ALA A 43 14.63 -8.96 -2.25
C ALA A 43 14.40 -8.79 -0.74
N GLU A 44 15.49 -8.74 0.02
CA GLU A 44 15.38 -8.56 1.48
C GLU A 44 14.87 -7.18 1.84
N GLU A 45 15.32 -6.16 1.12
CA GLU A 45 14.85 -4.79 1.36
C GLU A 45 13.37 -4.64 1.03
N VAL A 46 12.92 -5.23 -0.07
CA VAL A 46 11.50 -5.21 -0.43
C VAL A 46 10.68 -5.89 0.66
N LYS A 47 11.14 -7.05 1.14
CA LYS A 47 10.45 -7.77 2.20
C LYS A 47 10.40 -6.95 3.48
N GLU A 48 11.49 -6.29 3.84
CA GLU A 48 11.56 -5.45 5.03
C GLU A 48 10.52 -4.32 4.98
N VAL A 49 10.42 -3.65 3.84
CA VAL A 49 9.46 -2.57 3.67
C VAL A 49 8.03 -3.10 3.77
N LYS A 50 7.74 -4.21 3.11
CA LYS A 50 6.40 -4.80 3.15
C LYS A 50 6.04 -5.24 4.57
N ASP A 51 6.97 -5.82 5.29
CA ASP A 51 6.73 -6.22 6.68
C ASP A 51 6.46 -5.01 7.57
N PHE A 52 7.18 -3.92 7.34
CA PHE A 52 6.93 -2.66 8.06
C PHE A 52 5.51 -2.15 7.80
N ILE A 53 5.08 -2.15 6.55
CA ILE A 53 3.74 -1.68 6.18
C ILE A 53 2.67 -2.56 6.83
N LYS A 54 2.86 -3.87 6.83
CA LYS A 54 1.92 -4.80 7.47
C LYS A 54 1.81 -4.54 8.97
N LYS A 55 2.94 -4.23 9.61
CA LYS A 55 2.98 -4.05 11.05
C LYS A 55 2.44 -2.69 11.48
N ASN A 56 2.74 -1.65 10.74
CA ASN A 56 2.48 -0.27 11.15
C ASN A 56 1.36 0.40 10.37
N GLY A 57 0.89 -0.20 9.29
CA GLY A 57 -0.14 0.35 8.44
C GLY A 57 -1.50 -0.30 8.67
N GLU A 58 -2.38 -0.06 7.73
CA GLU A 58 -3.74 -0.58 7.77
C GLU A 58 -3.96 -1.52 6.61
N GLU A 59 -4.68 -2.60 6.87
CA GLU A 59 -5.12 -3.49 5.81
C GLU A 59 -6.32 -2.85 5.11
N PHE A 60 -6.36 -2.96 3.79
CA PHE A 60 -7.46 -2.39 3.01
C PHE A 60 -7.83 -3.32 1.86
N TYR A 61 -8.99 -3.08 1.26
CA TYR A 61 -9.32 -3.64 -0.04
C TYR A 61 -10.13 -2.64 -0.85
N THR A 62 -10.06 -2.77 -2.17
CA THR A 62 -10.91 -2.04 -3.10
C THR A 62 -11.77 -3.04 -3.85
N VAL A 63 -12.93 -2.61 -4.30
CA VAL A 63 -13.92 -3.49 -4.92
C VAL A 63 -14.76 -2.69 -5.91
N ASP A 64 -15.27 -3.39 -6.96
CA ASP A 64 -16.20 -2.81 -7.90
C ASP A 64 -17.61 -2.70 -7.31
N ASP A 65 -18.53 -2.10 -8.06
CA ASP A 65 -19.91 -1.88 -7.60
C ASP A 65 -20.63 -3.18 -7.27
N ASP A 66 -20.31 -4.26 -7.98
CA ASP A 66 -20.97 -5.55 -7.81
C ASP A 66 -20.33 -6.38 -6.70
N GLY A 67 -19.19 -5.95 -6.18
CA GLY A 67 -18.48 -6.69 -5.15
C GLY A 67 -17.80 -7.95 -5.66
N LEU A 68 -17.68 -8.12 -6.96
CA LEU A 68 -17.13 -9.34 -7.56
C LEU A 68 -15.63 -9.27 -7.76
N ASP A 69 -15.10 -8.10 -8.11
CA ASP A 69 -13.67 -7.92 -8.34
C ASP A 69 -13.08 -7.16 -7.16
N LYS A 70 -12.24 -7.84 -6.40
CA LYS A 70 -11.71 -7.32 -5.14
C LYS A 70 -10.19 -7.45 -5.12
N THR A 71 -9.52 -6.40 -4.71
CA THR A 71 -8.07 -6.39 -4.54
C THR A 71 -7.72 -5.85 -3.17
N SER A 72 -6.88 -6.55 -2.44
CA SER A 72 -6.52 -6.16 -1.08
C SER A 72 -5.03 -5.90 -0.94
N GLY A 73 -4.68 -5.18 0.12
CA GLY A 73 -3.30 -4.84 0.39
C GLY A 73 -3.13 -4.17 1.74
N TYR A 74 -2.00 -3.48 1.87
CA TYR A 74 -1.64 -2.76 3.09
C TYR A 74 -1.18 -1.35 2.73
N TYR A 75 -1.54 -0.41 3.58
CA TYR A 75 -1.31 1.02 3.37
C TYR A 75 -0.71 1.63 4.63
N TYR A 76 0.33 2.41 4.47
CA TYR A 76 0.94 3.16 5.58
C TYR A 76 1.06 4.63 5.20
N SER A 77 0.66 5.51 6.09
CA SER A 77 0.82 6.95 5.94
C SER A 77 0.93 7.59 7.32
N LYS A 78 1.69 8.64 7.42
CA LYS A 78 1.78 9.42 8.65
C LYS A 78 0.49 10.16 8.95
N ASP A 79 -0.26 10.49 7.92
CA ASP A 79 -1.47 11.30 8.02
C ASP A 79 -2.75 10.48 8.01
N GLY A 80 -2.61 9.15 8.01
CA GLY A 80 -3.76 8.26 7.97
C GLY A 80 -4.10 7.79 6.57
N LEU A 81 -5.23 7.10 6.46
CA LEU A 81 -5.66 6.50 5.21
C LEU A 81 -6.14 7.54 4.20
N ASP A 82 -5.98 7.23 2.92
CA ASP A 82 -6.39 8.06 1.83
C ASP A 82 -6.93 7.17 0.71
N PHE A 83 -7.57 7.77 -0.28
CA PHE A 83 -8.17 7.07 -1.41
C PHE A 83 -7.15 6.70 -2.51
N GLU A 84 -5.87 6.89 -2.28
CA GLU A 84 -4.87 6.63 -3.32
C GLU A 84 -4.92 5.22 -3.90
N PRO A 85 -5.09 4.14 -3.08
CA PRO A 85 -5.23 2.81 -3.65
C PRO A 85 -6.50 2.67 -4.50
N LEU A 86 -7.59 3.31 -4.09
CA LEU A 86 -8.83 3.28 -4.86
C LEU A 86 -8.67 4.02 -6.18
N ASP A 87 -8.01 5.18 -6.17
CA ASP A 87 -7.79 5.95 -7.39
C ASP A 87 -7.04 5.12 -8.42
N LYS A 88 -6.04 4.38 -7.98
CA LYS A 88 -5.29 3.50 -8.87
C LYS A 88 -6.17 2.38 -9.42
N MET A 89 -6.94 1.73 -8.57
CA MET A 89 -7.78 0.61 -9.00
C MET A 89 -9.00 1.05 -9.78
N MET A 90 -9.45 2.28 -9.57
CA MET A 90 -10.50 2.86 -10.41
C MET A 90 -10.01 2.99 -11.85
N ALA A 91 -8.79 3.48 -12.03
CA ALA A 91 -8.21 3.61 -13.36
C ALA A 91 -7.91 2.26 -14.01
N ASP A 92 -7.43 1.29 -13.22
CA ASP A 92 -7.00 0.00 -13.75
C ASP A 92 -8.14 -1.00 -13.94
N SER A 93 -9.12 -1.00 -13.06
CA SER A 93 -10.14 -2.07 -13.01
C SER A 93 -11.55 -1.57 -12.70
N GLY A 94 -11.77 -0.27 -12.61
CA GLY A 94 -13.09 0.29 -12.39
C GLY A 94 -13.63 0.08 -10.98
N HIS A 95 -12.75 -0.07 -10.00
CA HIS A 95 -13.20 -0.18 -8.61
C HIS A 95 -13.77 1.16 -8.13
N THR A 96 -14.79 1.10 -7.29
CA THR A 96 -15.52 2.28 -6.84
C THR A 96 -15.60 2.41 -5.33
N GLN A 97 -15.19 1.39 -4.57
CA GLN A 97 -15.29 1.40 -3.11
C GLN A 97 -13.98 0.93 -2.50
N MET A 98 -13.65 1.52 -1.36
CA MET A 98 -12.47 1.13 -0.59
C MET A 98 -12.89 0.94 0.87
N TYR A 99 -12.39 -0.15 1.46
CA TYR A 99 -12.61 -0.47 2.86
C TYR A 99 -11.28 -0.69 3.54
N TYR A 100 -11.21 -0.36 4.82
CA TYR A 100 -10.01 -0.60 5.62
C TYR A 100 -10.39 -1.33 6.89
N LYS A 101 -9.41 -2.02 7.48
CA LYS A 101 -9.65 -2.80 8.68
C LYS A 101 -9.24 -2.01 9.91
N GLU A 102 -10.17 -1.86 10.84
CA GLU A 102 -9.93 -1.17 12.10
C GLU A 102 -10.58 -1.96 13.23
N GLY A 103 -9.77 -2.33 14.23
CA GLY A 103 -10.30 -3.09 15.35
C GLY A 103 -10.90 -4.44 14.97
N GLY A 104 -10.39 -5.05 13.92
CA GLY A 104 -10.92 -6.32 13.44
C GLY A 104 -12.15 -6.22 12.55
N GLN A 105 -12.60 -5.02 12.25
CA GLN A 105 -13.79 -4.79 11.44
C GLN A 105 -13.46 -3.98 10.20
N TRP A 106 -14.17 -4.28 9.11
CA TRP A 106 -14.04 -3.53 7.86
C TRP A 106 -14.92 -2.29 7.91
N LYS A 107 -14.34 -1.16 7.57
CA LYS A 107 -15.05 0.12 7.51
C LYS A 107 -14.84 0.75 6.16
N GLN A 108 -15.89 1.33 5.59
CA GLN A 108 -15.79 2.02 4.32
C GLN A 108 -15.11 3.37 4.50
N LEU A 109 -14.14 3.64 3.64
CA LEU A 109 -13.46 4.92 3.65
C LEU A 109 -14.28 5.99 2.91
#